data_f6485b131c2b6c78cbc3c6215a1e63a0
#
_entry.id   f6485b131c2b6c78cbc3c6215a1e63a0
#
_cell.length_a   1.000
_cell.length_b   1.000
_cell.length_c   1.000
_cell.angle_alpha   90.00
_cell.angle_beta   90.00
_cell.angle_gamma   90.00
#
_symmetry.space_group_name_H-M   'P 1'
#
loop_
_entity.id
_entity.type
_entity.pdbx_description
1 polymer ?
#
loop_
_entity_poly.entity_id
_entity_poly.type
_entity_poly.pdbx_seq_one_letter_code
_entity_poly.pdbx_strand_id
1 'polypeptide(L)'
;MNQKYPSVLLENAVNELSSLPGVGRKTALRLALHMLRRDVGYTEGFASALLALRRDVKYCKVCHNICDDDVCAICVDCLRDHSTICVVENIKEVMAIENTGQFRGVYHVLGGIISPMDGIGPGDLQIDSLVQRVAGGEVKEVVLALSTTMEGDTTNFFIYRKLSSYDVKISVIARGVSIGDEIEYADEITLGRSIVNRTSFNDSIKL
;
A
#
# COMPACT_ATOMS: atom_id res chain seq x y z
N MET A 1 -12.70 7.95 33.90
CA MET A 1 -13.99 8.69 34.14
C MET A 1 -15.02 8.14 33.15
N ASN A 2 -16.04 7.47 33.66
CA ASN A 2 -17.16 7.00 32.80
C ASN A 2 -18.02 8.24 32.45
N GLN A 3 -17.94 8.70 31.22
CA GLN A 3 -18.79 9.78 30.74
C GLN A 3 -20.22 9.25 30.56
N LYS A 4 -21.17 9.79 31.34
CA LYS A 4 -22.59 9.42 31.21
C LYS A 4 -23.17 10.14 29.97
N TYR A 5 -23.74 9.38 29.05
CA TYR A 5 -24.42 9.90 27.88
C TYR A 5 -25.93 10.05 28.19
N PRO A 6 -26.60 11.09 27.68
CA PRO A 6 -28.04 11.31 27.90
C PRO A 6 -28.92 10.33 27.12
N SER A 7 -28.35 9.59 26.16
CA SER A 7 -29.04 8.65 25.29
C SER A 7 -28.16 7.43 25.01
N VAL A 8 -28.76 6.26 25.08
CA VAL A 8 -28.11 4.98 24.70
C VAL A 8 -27.76 4.98 23.22
N LEU A 9 -28.55 5.59 22.35
CA LEU A 9 -28.26 5.69 20.92
C LEU A 9 -27.01 6.54 20.66
N LEU A 10 -26.85 7.64 21.40
CA LEU A 10 -25.62 8.44 21.33
C LEU A 10 -24.40 7.67 21.82
N GLU A 11 -24.55 6.95 22.92
CA GLU A 11 -23.47 6.12 23.48
C GLU A 11 -23.01 5.05 22.50
N ASN A 12 -23.95 4.35 21.87
CA ASN A 12 -23.63 3.34 20.85
C ASN A 12 -22.88 3.95 19.67
N ALA A 13 -23.34 5.07 19.11
CA ALA A 13 -22.67 5.75 18.02
C ALA A 13 -21.25 6.21 18.39
N VAL A 14 -21.05 6.70 19.61
CA VAL A 14 -19.71 7.10 20.10
C VAL A 14 -18.81 5.88 20.29
N ASN A 15 -19.35 4.77 20.78
CA ASN A 15 -18.57 3.54 20.95
C ASN A 15 -18.09 3.01 19.58
N GLU A 16 -18.99 2.90 18.60
CA GLU A 16 -18.63 2.44 17.25
C GLU A 16 -17.60 3.38 16.57
N LEU A 17 -17.81 4.68 16.62
CA LEU A 17 -16.86 5.65 16.06
C LEU A 17 -15.51 5.61 16.79
N SER A 18 -15.49 5.35 18.11
CA SER A 18 -14.25 5.28 18.87
C SER A 18 -13.49 3.95 18.72
N SER A 19 -14.09 2.94 18.09
CA SER A 19 -13.41 1.70 17.72
C SER A 19 -12.49 1.87 16.51
N LEU A 20 -12.66 2.97 15.75
CA LEU A 20 -11.81 3.27 14.59
C LEU A 20 -10.40 3.71 15.03
N PRO A 21 -9.34 3.23 14.34
CA PRO A 21 -7.97 3.62 14.63
C PRO A 21 -7.79 5.16 14.59
N GLY A 22 -7.16 5.72 15.61
CA GLY A 22 -6.92 7.16 15.70
C GLY A 22 -8.12 8.01 16.15
N VAL A 23 -9.30 7.39 16.38
CA VAL A 23 -10.51 8.10 16.84
C VAL A 23 -10.72 7.89 18.34
N GLY A 24 -10.30 8.88 19.13
CA GLY A 24 -10.56 8.88 20.57
C GLY A 24 -12.03 9.24 20.89
N ARG A 25 -12.49 8.89 22.09
CA ARG A 25 -13.89 9.14 22.56
C ARG A 25 -14.35 10.59 22.38
N LYS A 26 -13.47 11.57 22.61
CA LYS A 26 -13.80 12.99 22.44
C LYS A 26 -14.09 13.35 20.98
N THR A 27 -13.30 12.81 20.07
CA THR A 27 -13.50 12.96 18.61
C THR A 27 -14.75 12.23 18.17
N ALA A 28 -14.97 10.99 18.63
CA ALA A 28 -16.16 10.20 18.34
C ALA A 28 -17.46 10.93 18.75
N LEU A 29 -17.50 11.51 19.96
CA LEU A 29 -18.63 12.32 20.41
C LEU A 29 -18.87 13.52 19.49
N ARG A 30 -17.82 14.24 19.10
CA ARG A 30 -17.93 15.38 18.18
C ARG A 30 -18.49 14.96 16.81
N LEU A 31 -18.06 13.81 16.29
CA LEU A 31 -18.57 13.25 15.03
C LEU A 31 -20.04 12.83 15.15
N ALA A 32 -20.42 12.12 16.22
CA ALA A 32 -21.80 11.72 16.46
C ALA A 32 -22.75 12.95 16.58
N LEU A 33 -22.32 13.97 17.31
CA LEU A 33 -23.09 15.23 17.43
C LEU A 33 -23.15 16.02 16.11
N HIS A 34 -22.13 15.90 15.26
CA HIS A 34 -22.16 16.49 13.92
C HIS A 34 -23.24 15.80 13.06
N MET A 35 -23.30 14.46 13.07
CA MET A 35 -24.31 13.71 12.33
C MET A 35 -25.74 14.04 12.80
N LEU A 36 -25.95 14.19 14.12
CA LEU A 36 -27.24 14.59 14.68
C LEU A 36 -27.71 15.97 14.21
N ARG A 37 -26.85 16.87 13.79
CA ARG A 37 -27.16 18.19 13.25
C ARG A 37 -27.48 18.18 11.76
N ARG A 38 -27.21 17.08 11.07
CA ARG A 38 -27.51 16.87 9.67
C ARG A 38 -28.88 16.21 9.52
N ASP A 39 -29.43 16.28 8.32
CA ASP A 39 -30.63 15.49 8.00
C ASP A 39 -30.33 13.99 7.99
N VAL A 40 -31.39 13.20 8.07
CA VAL A 40 -31.28 11.73 8.12
C VAL A 40 -30.63 11.19 6.84
N GLY A 41 -30.92 11.76 5.67
CA GLY A 41 -30.36 11.34 4.37
C GLY A 41 -28.85 11.47 4.30
N TYR A 42 -28.25 12.46 4.97
CA TYR A 42 -26.80 12.58 5.09
C TYR A 42 -26.19 11.37 5.83
N THR A 43 -26.80 10.98 6.94
CA THR A 43 -26.32 9.86 7.76
C THR A 43 -26.53 8.53 7.04
N GLU A 44 -27.66 8.36 6.36
CA GLU A 44 -27.96 7.17 5.52
C GLU A 44 -26.96 7.04 4.37
N GLY A 45 -26.66 8.12 3.66
CA GLY A 45 -25.65 8.16 2.60
C GLY A 45 -24.27 7.77 3.11
N PHE A 46 -23.85 8.31 4.25
CA PHE A 46 -22.58 7.95 4.89
C PHE A 46 -22.53 6.46 5.27
N ALA A 47 -23.55 5.95 5.93
CA ALA A 47 -23.62 4.54 6.32
C ALA A 47 -23.67 3.62 5.09
N SER A 48 -24.43 3.98 4.07
CA SER A 48 -24.54 3.25 2.82
C SER A 48 -23.20 3.17 2.08
N ALA A 49 -22.44 4.25 2.04
CA ALA A 49 -21.11 4.27 1.43
C ALA A 49 -20.13 3.30 2.11
N LEU A 50 -20.13 3.26 3.46
CA LEU A 50 -19.30 2.32 4.22
C LEU A 50 -19.73 0.87 4.00
N LEU A 51 -21.04 0.63 3.95
CA LEU A 51 -21.58 -0.70 3.69
C LEU A 51 -21.23 -1.19 2.29
N ALA A 52 -21.38 -0.33 1.27
CA ALA A 52 -21.04 -0.62 -0.12
C ALA A 52 -19.53 -0.93 -0.23
N LEU A 53 -18.68 -0.08 0.33
CA LEU A 53 -17.23 -0.31 0.37
C LEU A 53 -16.89 -1.71 0.92
N ARG A 54 -17.54 -2.14 2.01
CA ARG A 54 -17.20 -3.44 2.62
C ARG A 54 -17.78 -4.63 1.87
N ARG A 55 -18.96 -4.46 1.23
CA ARG A 55 -19.68 -5.56 0.56
C ARG A 55 -19.26 -5.74 -0.89
N ASP A 56 -19.04 -4.64 -1.60
CA ASP A 56 -19.00 -4.61 -3.07
C ASP A 56 -17.58 -4.47 -3.61
N VAL A 57 -16.63 -3.92 -2.81
CA VAL A 57 -15.22 -3.85 -3.23
C VAL A 57 -14.65 -5.24 -3.45
N LYS A 58 -13.97 -5.42 -4.58
CA LYS A 58 -13.29 -6.66 -4.95
C LYS A 58 -11.78 -6.48 -4.90
N TYR A 59 -11.09 -7.61 -4.95
CA TYR A 59 -9.65 -7.64 -5.18
C TYR A 59 -9.40 -8.12 -6.61
N CYS A 60 -8.58 -7.37 -7.34
CA CYS A 60 -8.20 -7.71 -8.70
C CYS A 60 -7.62 -9.12 -8.76
N LYS A 61 -8.15 -9.99 -9.62
CA LYS A 61 -7.69 -11.38 -9.79
C LYS A 61 -6.24 -11.47 -10.32
N VAL A 62 -5.71 -10.39 -10.88
CA VAL A 62 -4.36 -10.35 -11.47
C VAL A 62 -3.33 -9.76 -10.50
N CYS A 63 -3.61 -8.60 -9.89
CA CYS A 63 -2.61 -7.86 -9.12
C CYS A 63 -2.95 -7.70 -7.63
N HIS A 64 -4.12 -8.18 -7.19
CA HIS A 64 -4.63 -8.09 -5.82
C HIS A 64 -4.88 -6.66 -5.30
N ASN A 65 -4.84 -5.63 -6.16
CA ASN A 65 -5.30 -4.29 -5.81
C ASN A 65 -6.82 -4.28 -5.63
N ILE A 66 -7.35 -3.32 -4.88
CA ILE A 66 -8.81 -3.11 -4.78
C ILE A 66 -9.37 -2.58 -6.10
N CYS A 67 -10.57 -3.01 -6.44
CA CYS A 67 -11.30 -2.58 -7.63
C CYS A 67 -12.80 -2.88 -7.50
N ASP A 68 -13.60 -2.35 -8.42
CA ASP A 68 -15.03 -2.60 -8.48
C ASP A 68 -15.35 -3.84 -9.34
N ASP A 69 -14.46 -4.18 -10.28
CA ASP A 69 -14.58 -5.32 -11.20
C ASP A 69 -13.62 -6.46 -10.83
N ASP A 70 -13.67 -7.54 -11.59
CA ASP A 70 -12.80 -8.72 -11.42
C ASP A 70 -11.32 -8.40 -11.73
N VAL A 71 -11.07 -7.44 -12.62
CA VAL A 71 -9.72 -6.97 -12.98
C VAL A 71 -9.70 -5.44 -12.91
N CYS A 72 -8.71 -4.87 -12.23
CA CYS A 72 -8.64 -3.43 -12.01
C CYS A 72 -8.27 -2.65 -13.29
N ALA A 73 -8.60 -1.35 -13.30
CA ALA A 73 -8.32 -0.45 -14.42
C ALA A 73 -6.84 -0.46 -14.86
N ILE A 74 -5.91 -0.60 -13.92
CA ILE A 74 -4.46 -0.66 -14.22
C ILE A 74 -4.11 -1.94 -14.99
N CYS A 75 -4.70 -3.08 -14.63
CA CYS A 75 -4.41 -4.36 -15.29
C CYS A 75 -5.09 -4.53 -16.65
N VAL A 76 -6.15 -3.80 -16.96
CA VAL A 76 -6.81 -3.84 -18.27
C VAL A 76 -6.28 -2.76 -19.24
N ASP A 77 -5.54 -1.79 -18.75
CA ASP A 77 -5.02 -0.69 -19.57
C ASP A 77 -3.91 -1.20 -20.49
N CYS A 78 -4.20 -1.27 -21.77
CA CYS A 78 -3.26 -1.71 -22.82
C CYS A 78 -2.15 -0.69 -23.12
N LEU A 79 -2.22 0.53 -22.60
CA LEU A 79 -1.17 1.55 -22.74
C LEU A 79 -0.07 1.38 -21.69
N ARG A 80 -0.25 0.49 -20.73
CA ARG A 80 0.77 0.19 -19.73
C ARG A 80 1.73 -0.91 -20.18
N ASP A 81 2.93 -0.84 -19.65
CA ASP A 81 3.94 -1.89 -19.87
C ASP A 81 3.68 -3.07 -18.94
N HIS A 82 3.01 -4.09 -19.46
CA HIS A 82 2.71 -5.33 -18.72
C HIS A 82 3.95 -6.21 -18.50
N SER A 83 5.08 -5.91 -19.14
CA SER A 83 6.34 -6.62 -18.91
C SER A 83 7.08 -6.16 -17.64
N THR A 84 6.63 -5.05 -17.03
CA THR A 84 7.23 -4.49 -15.80
C THR A 84 6.20 -4.54 -14.67
N ILE A 85 6.52 -5.30 -13.60
CA ILE A 85 5.67 -5.42 -12.40
C ILE A 85 6.32 -4.69 -11.23
N CYS A 86 5.61 -3.75 -10.61
CA CYS A 86 5.99 -3.16 -9.34
C CYS A 86 5.30 -3.91 -8.19
N VAL A 87 6.10 -4.54 -7.34
CA VAL A 87 5.63 -5.28 -6.17
C VAL A 87 5.59 -4.35 -4.98
N VAL A 88 4.43 -4.25 -4.36
CA VAL A 88 4.16 -3.37 -3.21
C VAL A 88 3.55 -4.16 -2.05
N GLU A 89 3.68 -3.63 -0.85
CA GLU A 89 3.14 -4.23 0.35
C GLU A 89 1.62 -4.17 0.37
N ASN A 90 1.05 -2.97 0.11
CA ASN A 90 -0.39 -2.75 0.18
C ASN A 90 -0.85 -1.68 -0.84
N ILE A 91 -2.13 -1.38 -0.82
CA ILE A 91 -2.79 -0.48 -1.76
C ILE A 91 -2.32 0.98 -1.64
N LYS A 92 -1.85 1.41 -0.45
CA LYS A 92 -1.38 2.79 -0.23
C LYS A 92 -0.15 3.10 -1.08
N GLU A 93 0.77 2.12 -1.22
CA GLU A 93 1.94 2.28 -2.08
C GLU A 93 1.55 2.36 -3.55
N VAL A 94 0.54 1.58 -4.02
CA VAL A 94 0.00 1.73 -5.38
C VAL A 94 -0.44 3.17 -5.61
N MET A 95 -1.27 3.71 -4.70
CA MET A 95 -1.77 5.09 -4.79
C MET A 95 -0.62 6.11 -4.77
N ALA A 96 0.37 5.92 -3.91
CA ALA A 96 1.52 6.80 -3.80
C ALA A 96 2.36 6.83 -5.09
N ILE A 97 2.64 5.66 -5.66
CA ILE A 97 3.41 5.55 -6.90
C ILE A 97 2.64 6.10 -8.09
N GLU A 98 1.34 5.79 -8.23
CA GLU A 98 0.48 6.33 -9.28
C GLU A 98 0.42 7.87 -9.25
N ASN A 99 0.34 8.47 -8.06
CA ASN A 99 0.33 9.92 -7.89
C ASN A 99 1.60 10.60 -8.41
N THR A 100 2.71 9.90 -8.55
CA THR A 100 3.93 10.45 -9.16
C THR A 100 3.80 10.64 -10.67
N GLY A 101 2.94 9.87 -11.34
CA GLY A 101 2.80 9.85 -12.79
C GLY A 101 4.03 9.29 -13.55
N GLN A 102 5.04 8.77 -12.84
CA GLN A 102 6.29 8.32 -13.43
C GLN A 102 6.33 6.83 -13.80
N PHE A 103 5.51 6.01 -13.12
CA PHE A 103 5.50 4.58 -13.35
C PHE A 103 4.45 4.20 -14.42
N ARG A 104 4.87 3.43 -15.42
CA ARG A 104 4.03 3.00 -16.54
C ARG A 104 3.78 1.49 -16.58
N GLY A 105 4.34 0.75 -15.64
CA GLY A 105 4.12 -0.68 -15.51
C GLY A 105 2.80 -1.02 -14.80
N VAL A 106 2.67 -2.30 -14.42
CA VAL A 106 1.55 -2.82 -13.64
C VAL A 106 2.01 -3.19 -12.23
N TYR A 107 1.07 -3.47 -11.33
CA TYR A 107 1.39 -3.73 -9.93
C TYR A 107 1.16 -5.19 -9.54
N HIS A 108 1.72 -5.53 -8.38
CA HIS A 108 1.37 -6.73 -7.62
C HIS A 108 1.37 -6.40 -6.13
N VAL A 109 0.19 -6.49 -5.51
CA VAL A 109 -0.01 -6.18 -4.09
C VAL A 109 0.14 -7.46 -3.29
N LEU A 110 1.11 -7.50 -2.37
CA LEU A 110 1.38 -8.68 -1.55
C LEU A 110 0.35 -8.90 -0.44
N GLY A 111 -0.28 -7.83 0.05
CA GLY A 111 -1.18 -7.85 1.20
C GLY A 111 -0.47 -7.70 2.55
N GLY A 112 0.85 -7.49 2.56
CA GLY A 112 1.68 -7.29 3.75
C GLY A 112 3.15 -7.61 3.46
N ILE A 113 3.92 -7.79 4.54
CA ILE A 113 5.32 -8.24 4.53
C ILE A 113 5.49 -9.41 5.50
N ILE A 114 6.53 -10.21 5.32
CA ILE A 114 6.87 -11.30 6.24
C ILE A 114 7.24 -10.68 7.59
N SER A 115 6.43 -10.95 8.61
CA SER A 115 6.61 -10.46 9.97
C SER A 115 6.33 -11.60 10.96
N PRO A 116 7.35 -12.35 11.40
CA PRO A 116 7.17 -13.42 12.37
C PRO A 116 6.60 -12.95 13.70
N MET A 117 6.90 -11.71 14.08
CA MET A 117 6.38 -11.11 15.33
C MET A 117 4.85 -10.88 15.27
N ASP A 118 4.33 -10.58 14.08
CA ASP A 118 2.90 -10.41 13.82
C ASP A 118 2.22 -11.71 13.36
N GLY A 119 2.98 -12.81 13.28
CA GLY A 119 2.49 -14.11 12.83
C GLY A 119 2.27 -14.20 11.32
N ILE A 120 2.82 -13.27 10.53
CA ILE A 120 2.66 -13.24 9.07
C ILE A 120 3.81 -14.00 8.41
N GLY A 121 3.50 -15.13 7.81
CA GLY A 121 4.43 -15.94 7.03
C GLY A 121 4.33 -15.70 5.52
N PRO A 122 5.23 -16.30 4.73
CA PRO A 122 5.19 -16.19 3.26
C PRO A 122 3.90 -16.73 2.63
N GLY A 123 3.25 -17.71 3.28
CA GLY A 123 1.99 -18.31 2.79
C GLY A 123 0.77 -17.41 2.99
N ASP A 124 0.87 -16.40 3.82
CA ASP A 124 -0.20 -15.42 4.06
C ASP A 124 -0.19 -14.29 3.03
N LEU A 125 0.89 -14.22 2.22
CA LEU A 125 1.12 -13.18 1.23
C LEU A 125 0.90 -13.69 -0.20
N GLN A 126 0.62 -12.77 -1.12
CA GLN A 126 0.35 -13.08 -2.53
C GLN A 126 1.66 -13.34 -3.34
N ILE A 127 2.65 -14.02 -2.72
CA ILE A 127 3.95 -14.27 -3.36
C ILE A 127 3.85 -15.38 -4.42
N ASP A 128 3.10 -16.44 -4.16
CA ASP A 128 2.98 -17.55 -5.12
C ASP A 128 2.24 -17.12 -6.40
N SER A 129 1.27 -16.21 -6.30
CA SER A 129 0.60 -15.62 -7.47
C SER A 129 1.54 -14.70 -8.28
N LEU A 130 2.48 -14.00 -7.63
CA LEU A 130 3.55 -13.26 -8.31
C LEU A 130 4.45 -14.22 -9.11
N VAL A 131 4.88 -15.32 -8.49
CA VAL A 131 5.70 -16.35 -9.16
C VAL A 131 4.98 -16.92 -10.38
N GLN A 132 3.68 -17.21 -10.27
CA GLN A 132 2.88 -17.68 -11.42
C GLN A 132 2.83 -16.67 -12.56
N ARG A 133 2.71 -15.37 -12.25
CA ARG A 133 2.74 -14.30 -13.28
C ARG A 133 4.08 -14.26 -14.00
N VAL A 134 5.19 -14.35 -13.26
CA VAL A 134 6.56 -14.37 -13.84
C VAL A 134 6.79 -15.64 -14.65
N ALA A 135 6.31 -16.79 -14.17
CA ALA A 135 6.43 -18.06 -14.88
C ALA A 135 5.74 -18.07 -16.26
N GLY A 136 4.79 -17.16 -16.49
CA GLY A 136 4.14 -16.97 -17.80
C GLY A 136 5.10 -16.46 -18.89
N GLY A 137 6.31 -15.99 -18.54
CA GLY A 137 7.37 -15.62 -19.48
C GLY A 137 7.23 -14.24 -20.14
N GLU A 138 6.16 -13.50 -19.86
CA GLU A 138 5.92 -12.15 -20.42
C GLU A 138 6.59 -11.04 -19.60
N VAL A 139 6.90 -11.32 -18.32
CA VAL A 139 7.47 -10.37 -17.38
C VAL A 139 8.97 -10.29 -17.55
N LYS A 140 9.49 -9.10 -17.83
CA LYS A 140 10.91 -8.81 -18.03
C LYS A 140 11.57 -8.17 -16.80
N GLU A 141 10.80 -7.41 -16.02
CA GLU A 141 11.31 -6.75 -14.82
C GLU A 141 10.30 -6.81 -13.67
N VAL A 142 10.82 -7.14 -12.48
CA VAL A 142 10.10 -7.04 -11.21
C VAL A 142 10.80 -5.98 -10.35
N VAL A 143 10.11 -4.89 -10.09
CA VAL A 143 10.57 -3.78 -9.24
C VAL A 143 10.04 -4.01 -7.83
N LEU A 144 10.93 -4.23 -6.85
CA LEU A 144 10.55 -4.41 -5.45
C LEU A 144 10.46 -3.04 -4.77
N ALA A 145 9.23 -2.63 -4.42
CA ALA A 145 8.91 -1.35 -3.79
C ALA A 145 8.32 -1.56 -2.39
N LEU A 146 8.95 -2.43 -1.59
CA LEU A 146 8.55 -2.69 -0.21
C LEU A 146 9.21 -1.71 0.77
N SER A 147 8.69 -1.67 1.99
CA SER A 147 9.24 -0.84 3.06
C SER A 147 10.73 -1.13 3.30
N THR A 148 11.49 -0.11 3.72
CA THR A 148 12.93 -0.22 3.98
C THR A 148 13.26 -0.72 5.40
N THR A 149 12.33 -1.47 6.00
CA THR A 149 12.47 -2.13 7.28
C THR A 149 13.19 -3.48 7.14
N MET A 150 13.56 -4.10 8.25
CA MET A 150 14.17 -5.43 8.27
C MET A 150 13.21 -6.49 7.71
N GLU A 151 11.93 -6.38 8.01
CA GLU A 151 10.86 -7.24 7.50
C GLU A 151 10.69 -7.06 5.98
N GLY A 152 10.71 -5.81 5.50
CA GLY A 152 10.67 -5.50 4.07
C GLY A 152 11.86 -6.06 3.32
N ASP A 153 13.08 -5.91 3.85
CA ASP A 153 14.30 -6.50 3.25
C ASP A 153 14.28 -8.03 3.30
N THR A 154 13.76 -8.63 4.37
CA THR A 154 13.54 -10.09 4.45
C THR A 154 12.56 -10.58 3.38
N THR A 155 11.48 -9.84 3.19
CA THR A 155 10.46 -10.15 2.17
C THR A 155 11.04 -9.99 0.76
N ASN A 156 11.82 -8.94 0.50
CA ASN A 156 12.53 -8.73 -0.76
C ASN A 156 13.47 -9.91 -1.06
N PHE A 157 14.24 -10.37 -0.08
CA PHE A 157 15.16 -11.49 -0.24
C PHE A 157 14.41 -12.81 -0.52
N PHE A 158 13.28 -13.03 0.15
CA PHE A 158 12.45 -14.20 -0.07
C PHE A 158 11.89 -14.23 -1.51
N ILE A 159 11.35 -13.11 -1.98
CA ILE A 159 10.86 -12.96 -3.36
C ILE A 159 11.99 -13.17 -4.36
N TYR A 160 13.14 -12.54 -4.14
CA TYR A 160 14.33 -12.73 -4.98
C TYR A 160 14.71 -14.20 -5.12
N ARG A 161 14.75 -14.96 -4.02
CA ARG A 161 15.05 -16.40 -4.05
C ARG A 161 14.01 -17.20 -4.84
N LYS A 162 12.74 -16.87 -4.71
CA LYS A 162 11.65 -17.54 -5.45
C LYS A 162 11.73 -17.27 -6.96
N LEU A 163 12.17 -16.07 -7.34
CA LEU A 163 12.24 -15.66 -8.74
C LEU A 163 13.60 -15.91 -9.40
N SER A 164 14.62 -16.30 -8.66
CA SER A 164 16.00 -16.47 -9.16
C SER A 164 16.18 -17.53 -10.25
N SER A 165 15.22 -18.45 -10.41
CA SER A 165 15.23 -19.47 -11.47
C SER A 165 14.59 -19.00 -12.79
N TYR A 166 14.00 -17.81 -12.82
CA TYR A 166 13.35 -17.25 -13.99
C TYR A 166 14.25 -16.20 -14.65
N ASP A 167 14.15 -16.06 -15.97
CA ASP A 167 14.86 -15.01 -16.72
C ASP A 167 14.10 -13.67 -16.61
N VAL A 168 14.20 -13.07 -15.43
CA VAL A 168 13.56 -11.80 -15.09
C VAL A 168 14.55 -10.90 -14.34
N LYS A 169 14.64 -9.63 -14.75
CA LYS A 169 15.41 -8.63 -14.01
C LYS A 169 14.68 -8.27 -12.72
N ILE A 170 15.38 -8.33 -11.58
CA ILE A 170 14.83 -7.91 -10.29
C ILE A 170 15.56 -6.63 -9.87
N SER A 171 14.81 -5.56 -9.64
CA SER A 171 15.31 -4.26 -9.19
C SER A 171 14.60 -3.83 -7.93
N VAL A 172 15.16 -2.86 -7.24
CA VAL A 172 14.54 -2.21 -6.06
C VAL A 172 14.46 -0.72 -6.32
N ILE A 173 13.48 -0.05 -5.69
CA ILE A 173 13.41 1.41 -5.76
C ILE A 173 14.68 2.03 -5.14
N ALA A 174 15.15 3.13 -5.72
CA ALA A 174 16.33 3.84 -5.24
C ALA A 174 16.13 4.29 -3.78
N ARG A 175 17.17 4.14 -2.98
CA ARG A 175 17.20 4.57 -1.58
C ARG A 175 18.25 5.67 -1.46
N GLY A 176 17.86 6.83 -0.92
CA GLY A 176 18.76 7.97 -0.84
C GLY A 176 18.22 9.10 0.02
N VAL A 177 18.96 10.19 0.09
CA VAL A 177 18.56 11.43 0.77
C VAL A 177 17.37 12.04 0.03
N SER A 178 16.36 12.50 0.77
CA SER A 178 15.17 13.12 0.20
C SER A 178 15.50 14.43 -0.51
N ILE A 179 14.77 14.72 -1.59
CA ILE A 179 14.93 15.99 -2.31
C ILE A 179 14.44 17.14 -1.44
N GLY A 180 15.30 18.13 -1.23
CA GLY A 180 14.99 19.31 -0.39
C GLY A 180 15.43 19.19 1.05
N ASP A 181 15.90 18.01 1.49
CA ASP A 181 16.47 17.85 2.83
C ASP A 181 17.95 18.32 2.86
N GLU A 182 18.36 18.86 4.00
CA GLU A 182 19.76 19.16 4.24
C GLU A 182 20.49 17.88 4.67
N ILE A 183 21.72 17.69 4.17
CA ILE A 183 22.51 16.46 4.39
C ILE A 183 22.76 16.20 5.89
N GLU A 184 22.87 17.27 6.70
CA GLU A 184 23.12 17.17 8.13
C GLU A 184 21.98 16.54 8.94
N TYR A 185 20.75 16.55 8.39
CA TYR A 185 19.57 15.93 9.03
C TYR A 185 19.29 14.51 8.54
N ALA A 186 20.03 14.03 7.53
CA ALA A 186 19.90 12.65 7.08
C ALA A 186 20.47 11.69 8.13
N ASP A 187 19.77 10.59 8.38
CA ASP A 187 20.31 9.55 9.25
C ASP A 187 21.57 8.90 8.63
N GLU A 188 22.48 8.42 9.50
CA GLU A 188 23.79 7.88 9.10
C GLU A 188 23.68 6.71 8.11
N ILE A 189 22.65 5.86 8.23
CA ILE A 189 22.46 4.69 7.38
C ILE A 189 22.04 5.14 5.98
N THR A 190 21.08 6.05 5.89
CA THR A 190 20.59 6.63 4.61
C THR A 190 21.71 7.37 3.91
N LEU A 191 22.46 8.20 4.63
CA LEU A 191 23.58 8.94 4.06
C LEU A 191 24.69 8.01 3.58
N GLY A 192 25.06 7.02 4.38
CA GLY A 192 26.05 6.01 4.01
C GLY A 192 25.65 5.23 2.75
N ARG A 193 24.40 4.77 2.64
CA ARG A 193 23.86 4.10 1.45
C ARG A 193 23.86 5.01 0.23
N SER A 194 23.51 6.28 0.39
CA SER A 194 23.51 7.28 -0.69
C SER A 194 24.90 7.49 -1.26
N ILE A 195 25.93 7.51 -0.42
CA ILE A 195 27.33 7.65 -0.84
C ILE A 195 27.81 6.39 -1.59
N VAL A 196 27.47 5.21 -1.07
CA VAL A 196 27.84 3.93 -1.73
C VAL A 196 27.17 3.79 -3.10
N ASN A 197 25.87 4.11 -3.17
CA ASN A 197 25.04 3.96 -4.38
C ASN A 197 24.98 5.24 -5.22
N ARG A 198 25.94 6.16 -5.06
CA ARG A 198 25.97 7.42 -5.80
C ARG A 198 25.94 7.19 -7.31
N THR A 199 25.14 7.97 -7.99
CA THR A 199 25.04 7.96 -9.46
C THR A 199 25.93 9.00 -10.10
N SER A 200 26.28 8.83 -11.38
CA SER A 200 26.98 9.84 -12.15
C SER A 200 26.14 11.12 -12.26
N PHE A 201 26.77 12.28 -12.16
CA PHE A 201 26.07 13.57 -12.29
C PHE A 201 25.34 13.70 -13.64
N ASN A 202 25.94 13.18 -14.71
CA ASN A 202 25.31 13.19 -16.04
C ASN A 202 24.02 12.35 -16.09
N ASP A 203 23.92 11.29 -15.29
CA ASP A 203 22.72 10.44 -15.23
C ASP A 203 21.65 11.06 -14.32
N SER A 204 22.05 11.90 -13.35
CA SER A 204 21.12 12.59 -12.44
C SER A 204 20.42 13.81 -13.09
N ILE A 205 20.91 14.31 -14.21
CA ILE A 205 20.31 15.46 -14.95
C ILE A 205 19.26 14.99 -15.98
N LYS A 206 19.23 13.71 -16.33
CA LYS A 206 18.22 13.13 -17.22
C LYS A 206 16.91 12.92 -16.44
N LEU A 207 16.23 14.03 -16.17
CA LEU A 207 14.86 14.06 -15.65
C LEU A 207 13.86 14.08 -16.81
#